data_273446d63107727df77ea15dd4f1da0f
#
_entry.id   273446d63107727df77ea15dd4f1da0f
#
_cell.length_a   1.000
_cell.length_b   1.000
_cell.length_c   1.000
_cell.angle_alpha   90.00
_cell.angle_beta   90.00
_cell.angle_gamma   90.00
#
_symmetry.space_group_name_H-M   'P 1'
#
loop_
_entity.id
_entity.type
_entity.pdbx_description
1 polymer ?
#
loop_
_entity_poly.entity_id
_entity_poly.type
_entity_poly.pdbx_seq_one_letter_code
_entity_poly.pdbx_strand_id
1 'polypeptide(L)'
;EVKAHYMRGGLGDVKVKRFLNNVVQSELEPIRVRRKEYEKNIPEVYRILQEGSIRAEKVAAQTLADVKAAMKINYFDDQELIQSQAERFGENK
;
A
#
# COMPACT_ATOMS: atom_id res chain seq x y z
N GLU A 1 -18.08 -29.58 -15.53
CA GLU A 1 -17.69 -30.97 -15.79
C GLU A 1 -17.00 -31.64 -14.60
N VAL A 2 -15.95 -31.07 -14.02
CA VAL A 2 -15.24 -31.62 -12.85
C VAL A 2 -16.16 -31.82 -11.65
N LYS A 3 -17.04 -30.84 -11.34
CA LYS A 3 -18.02 -30.95 -10.25
C LYS A 3 -18.99 -32.14 -10.48
N ALA A 4 -19.49 -32.28 -11.69
CA ALA A 4 -20.39 -33.40 -12.04
C ALA A 4 -19.69 -34.74 -11.92
N HIS A 5 -18.43 -34.86 -12.32
CA HIS A 5 -17.62 -36.04 -12.15
C HIS A 5 -17.37 -36.36 -10.66
N TYR A 6 -17.08 -35.34 -9.86
CA TYR A 6 -16.93 -35.50 -8.42
C TYR A 6 -18.21 -36.07 -7.78
N MET A 7 -19.38 -35.55 -8.15
CA MET A 7 -20.67 -36.00 -7.63
C MET A 7 -21.00 -37.45 -8.04
N ARG A 8 -20.55 -37.88 -9.20
CA ARG A 8 -20.70 -39.30 -9.65
C ARG A 8 -19.76 -40.25 -8.95
N GLY A 9 -18.68 -39.74 -8.37
CA GLY A 9 -17.61 -40.53 -7.78
C GLY A 9 -16.58 -41.04 -8.81
N GLY A 10 -15.51 -41.66 -8.31
CA GLY A 10 -14.42 -42.22 -9.14
C GLY A 10 -13.47 -41.17 -9.72
N LEU A 11 -13.52 -39.90 -9.27
CA LEU A 11 -12.60 -38.85 -9.68
C LEU A 11 -11.27 -38.99 -8.93
N GLY A 12 -10.19 -39.27 -9.66
CA GLY A 12 -8.85 -39.41 -9.08
C GLY A 12 -8.24 -38.02 -8.71
N ASP A 13 -7.54 -37.98 -7.58
CA ASP A 13 -6.90 -36.76 -7.05
C ASP A 13 -5.92 -36.15 -8.04
N VAL A 14 -5.13 -36.94 -8.74
CA VAL A 14 -4.15 -36.49 -9.74
C VAL A 14 -4.83 -35.73 -10.88
N LYS A 15 -6.03 -36.17 -11.29
CA LYS A 15 -6.81 -35.53 -12.35
C LYS A 15 -7.28 -34.14 -11.91
N VAL A 16 -7.75 -34.01 -10.67
CA VAL A 16 -8.17 -32.74 -10.07
C VAL A 16 -6.97 -31.79 -9.93
N LYS A 17 -5.85 -32.26 -9.43
CA LYS A 17 -4.61 -31.48 -9.28
C LYS A 17 -4.10 -30.97 -10.61
N ARG A 18 -4.12 -31.79 -11.65
CA ARG A 18 -3.71 -31.39 -13.00
C ARG A 18 -4.62 -30.29 -13.56
N PHE A 19 -5.92 -30.46 -13.41
CA PHE A 19 -6.89 -29.44 -13.83
C PHE A 19 -6.66 -28.13 -13.10
N LEU A 20 -6.53 -28.14 -11.78
CA LEU A 20 -6.26 -26.96 -10.95
C LEU A 20 -4.95 -26.29 -11.37
N ASN A 21 -3.89 -27.07 -11.55
CA ASN A 21 -2.59 -26.55 -11.98
C ASN A 21 -2.70 -25.83 -13.33
N ASN A 22 -3.41 -26.38 -14.31
CA ASN A 22 -3.59 -25.76 -15.62
C ASN A 22 -4.32 -24.41 -15.50
N VAL A 23 -5.38 -24.33 -14.68
CA VAL A 23 -6.11 -23.07 -14.46
C VAL A 23 -5.23 -22.04 -13.77
N VAL A 24 -4.54 -22.41 -12.70
CA VAL A 24 -3.64 -21.51 -11.96
C VAL A 24 -2.49 -21.01 -12.84
N GLN A 25 -1.88 -21.88 -13.63
CA GLN A 25 -0.79 -21.49 -14.54
C GLN A 25 -1.26 -20.51 -15.61
N SER A 26 -2.45 -20.72 -16.19
CA SER A 26 -3.00 -19.78 -17.18
C SER A 26 -3.28 -18.39 -16.60
N GLU A 27 -3.72 -18.32 -15.35
CA GLU A 27 -3.99 -17.06 -14.65
C GLU A 27 -2.70 -16.32 -14.24
N LEU A 28 -1.67 -17.08 -13.84
CA LEU A 28 -0.41 -16.50 -13.35
C LEU A 28 0.60 -16.16 -14.46
N GLU A 29 0.48 -16.78 -15.64
CA GLU A 29 1.46 -16.57 -16.72
C GLU A 29 1.58 -15.12 -17.17
N PRO A 30 0.51 -14.34 -17.36
CA PRO A 30 0.63 -12.91 -17.69
C PRO A 30 1.39 -12.12 -16.63
N ILE A 31 1.24 -12.47 -15.35
CA ILE A 31 1.95 -11.84 -14.23
C ILE A 31 3.44 -12.16 -14.30
N ARG A 32 3.80 -13.42 -14.55
CA ARG A 32 5.20 -13.85 -14.71
C ARG A 32 5.90 -13.17 -15.87
N VAL A 33 5.20 -13.02 -16.99
CA VAL A 33 5.74 -12.32 -18.16
C VAL A 33 6.07 -10.88 -17.84
N ARG A 34 5.16 -10.14 -17.20
CA ARG A 34 5.40 -8.75 -16.76
C ARG A 34 6.55 -8.67 -15.77
N ARG A 35 6.62 -9.58 -14.81
CA ARG A 35 7.73 -9.64 -13.87
C ARG A 35 9.08 -9.76 -14.57
N LYS A 36 9.19 -10.67 -15.53
CA LYS A 36 10.44 -10.86 -16.32
C LYS A 36 10.82 -9.63 -17.13
N GLU A 37 9.85 -8.86 -17.59
CA GLU A 37 10.09 -7.58 -18.27
C GLU A 37 10.71 -6.55 -17.33
N TYR A 38 10.15 -6.39 -16.12
CA TYR A 38 10.69 -5.49 -15.10
C TYR A 38 12.06 -5.94 -14.58
N GLU A 39 12.31 -7.24 -14.47
CA GLU A 39 13.60 -7.79 -14.06
C GLU A 39 14.76 -7.38 -15.00
N LYS A 40 14.46 -7.07 -16.25
CA LYS A 40 15.45 -6.60 -17.24
C LYS A 40 15.90 -5.16 -17.01
N ASN A 41 15.15 -4.37 -16.26
CA ASN A 41 15.43 -2.96 -16.01
C ASN A 41 15.18 -2.60 -14.54
N ILE A 42 16.07 -3.05 -13.68
CA ILE A 42 16.01 -2.80 -12.23
C ILE A 42 16.07 -1.30 -11.88
N PRO A 43 16.90 -0.46 -12.54
CA PRO A 43 16.87 0.99 -12.26
C PRO A 43 15.50 1.63 -12.45
N GLU A 44 14.73 1.21 -13.45
CA GLU A 44 13.35 1.69 -13.66
C GLU A 44 12.42 1.26 -12.54
N VAL A 45 12.56 0.04 -12.02
CA VAL A 45 11.79 -0.44 -10.87
C VAL A 45 12.04 0.44 -9.63
N TYR A 46 13.29 0.77 -9.34
CA TYR A 46 13.65 1.65 -8.23
C TYR A 46 13.11 3.07 -8.43
N ARG A 47 13.11 3.59 -9.65
CA ARG A 47 12.51 4.89 -9.98
C ARG A 47 11.01 4.92 -9.67
N ILE A 48 10.27 3.89 -10.09
CA ILE A 48 8.84 3.74 -9.82
C ILE A 48 8.57 3.69 -8.31
N LEU A 49 9.35 2.92 -7.56
CA LEU A 49 9.24 2.82 -6.11
C LEU A 49 9.51 4.16 -5.42
N GLN A 50 10.54 4.87 -5.85
CA GLN A 50 10.87 6.18 -5.30
C GLN A 50 9.76 7.20 -5.53
N GLU A 51 9.27 7.31 -6.76
CA GLU A 51 8.16 8.22 -7.09
C GLU A 51 6.88 7.89 -6.31
N GLY A 52 6.56 6.60 -6.20
CA GLY A 52 5.43 6.14 -5.40
C GLY A 52 5.57 6.47 -3.91
N SER A 53 6.77 6.30 -3.37
CA SER A 53 7.09 6.62 -1.97
C SER A 53 6.96 8.12 -1.69
N ILE A 54 7.46 8.97 -2.58
CA ILE A 54 7.34 10.43 -2.46
C ILE A 54 5.86 10.86 -2.46
N ARG A 55 5.04 10.26 -3.32
CA ARG A 55 3.59 10.55 -3.35
C ARG A 55 2.90 10.12 -2.06
N ALA A 56 3.22 8.94 -1.57
CA ALA A 56 2.67 8.42 -0.32
C ALA A 56 3.10 9.27 0.89
N GLU A 57 4.36 9.66 0.95
CA GLU A 57 4.90 10.55 1.99
C GLU A 57 4.17 11.88 2.03
N LYS A 58 3.92 12.50 0.88
CA LYS A 58 3.18 13.76 0.80
C LYS A 58 1.78 13.67 1.39
N VAL A 59 1.04 12.60 1.07
CA VAL A 59 -0.31 12.37 1.61
C VAL A 59 -0.25 12.09 3.11
N ALA A 60 0.68 11.24 3.55
CA ALA A 60 0.87 10.92 4.96
C ALA A 60 1.26 12.14 5.79
N ALA A 61 2.14 12.99 5.27
CA ALA A 61 2.56 14.23 5.94
C ALA A 61 1.38 15.19 6.13
N GLN A 62 0.53 15.36 5.12
CA GLN A 62 -0.68 16.18 5.23
C GLN A 62 -1.63 15.63 6.29
N THR A 63 -1.91 14.35 6.26
CA THR A 63 -2.78 13.69 7.25
C THR A 63 -2.22 13.85 8.66
N LEU A 64 -0.91 13.65 8.84
CA LEU A 64 -0.26 13.85 10.14
C LEU A 64 -0.35 15.30 10.62
N ALA A 65 -0.17 16.28 9.74
CA ALA A 65 -0.33 17.68 10.08
C ALA A 65 -1.75 18.00 10.56
N ASP A 66 -2.77 17.49 9.86
CA ASP A 66 -4.17 17.66 10.23
C ASP A 66 -4.48 17.02 11.59
N VAL A 67 -3.96 15.83 11.85
CA VAL A 67 -4.11 15.16 13.16
C VAL A 67 -3.45 15.97 14.27
N LYS A 68 -2.22 16.41 14.08
CA LYS A 68 -1.51 17.23 15.06
C LYS A 68 -2.25 18.55 15.37
N ALA A 69 -2.79 19.21 14.35
CA ALA A 69 -3.60 20.40 14.52
C ALA A 69 -4.89 20.13 15.31
N ALA A 70 -5.60 19.05 14.97
CA ALA A 70 -6.82 18.64 15.67
C ALA A 70 -6.57 18.29 17.15
N MET A 71 -5.43 17.66 17.43
CA MET A 71 -5.01 17.31 18.80
C MET A 71 -4.37 18.49 19.56
N LYS A 72 -4.18 19.63 18.92
CA LYS A 72 -3.50 20.81 19.51
C LYS A 72 -2.06 20.55 19.96
N ILE A 73 -1.34 19.70 19.22
CA ILE A 73 0.07 19.38 19.46
C ILE A 73 1.01 19.93 18.37
N ASN A 74 0.51 20.85 17.56
CA ASN A 74 1.25 21.59 16.52
C ASN A 74 1.82 22.92 17.03
N TYR A 75 2.40 22.92 18.21
CA TYR A 75 2.79 24.11 18.98
C TYR A 75 3.62 25.12 18.19
N PHE A 76 4.54 24.64 17.34
CA PHE A 76 5.45 25.51 16.60
C PHE A 76 4.79 26.19 15.40
N ASP A 77 3.67 25.63 14.91
CA ASP A 77 2.92 26.16 13.78
C ASP A 77 1.67 26.95 14.22
N ASP A 78 1.31 26.87 15.51
CA ASP A 78 0.15 27.55 16.08
C ASP A 78 0.55 28.96 16.59
N GLN A 79 0.48 29.93 15.69
CA GLN A 79 0.85 31.32 15.99
C GLN A 79 -0.07 31.95 17.03
N GLU A 80 -1.35 31.63 17.04
CA GLU A 80 -2.31 32.11 18.06
C GLU A 80 -1.93 31.64 19.45
N LEU A 81 -1.57 30.38 19.58
CA LEU A 81 -1.11 29.82 20.84
C LEU A 81 0.15 30.53 21.32
N ILE A 82 1.15 30.69 20.44
CA ILE A 82 2.42 31.36 20.77
C ILE A 82 2.17 32.81 21.23
N GLN A 83 1.34 33.54 20.50
CA GLN A 83 0.98 34.92 20.82
C GLN A 83 0.28 35.02 22.21
N SER A 84 -0.74 34.19 22.43
CA SER A 84 -1.47 34.18 23.68
C SER A 84 -0.61 33.82 24.89
N GLN A 85 0.36 32.92 24.70
CA GLN A 85 1.31 32.56 25.75
C GLN A 85 2.30 33.70 26.00
N ALA A 86 2.76 34.40 24.96
CA ALA A 86 3.65 35.56 25.07
C ALA A 86 2.98 36.70 25.84
N GLU A 87 1.71 37.01 25.55
CA GLU A 87 0.92 37.99 26.25
C GLU A 87 0.72 37.63 27.73
N ARG A 88 0.27 36.39 27.98
CA ARG A 88 -0.03 35.90 29.33
C ARG A 88 1.19 35.92 30.26
N PHE A 89 2.35 35.52 29.76
CA PHE A 89 3.56 35.37 30.57
C PHE A 89 4.58 36.51 30.38
N GLY A 90 4.41 37.29 29.34
CA GLY A 90 5.26 38.50 29.08
C GLY A 90 4.95 39.66 29.99
N GLU A 91 3.70 39.83 30.44
CA GLU A 91 3.27 40.92 31.34
C GLU A 91 3.72 40.75 32.79
N ASN A 92 4.22 39.58 33.18
CA ASN A 92 4.64 39.26 34.55
C ASN A 92 6.14 39.53 34.81
N LYS A 93 6.78 40.30 33.95
CA LYS A 93 8.14 40.82 34.14
C LYS A 93 8.14 42.28 34.49
#